data_e6dd124419b98fdaa88fadeec453ec38
#
_entry.id   e6dd124419b98fdaa88fadeec453ec38
#
_cell.length_a   1.000
_cell.length_b   1.000
_cell.length_c   1.000
_cell.angle_alpha   90.00
_cell.angle_beta   90.00
_cell.angle_gamma   90.00
#
_symmetry.space_group_name_H-M   'P 1'
#
loop_
_entity.id
_entity.type
_entity.pdbx_description
1 polymer ?
#
loop_
_entity_poly.entity_id
_entity_poly.type
_entity_poly.pdbx_seq_one_letter_code
_entity_poly.pdbx_strand_id
1 'polypeptide(L)'
;MRTASMCTASTVRGTHTFKIAGFSLHRGLGVGNFIPSATFDIGGYLWRVLFYPDGEMEMENGDHASVFLDLVSKATEVRALFEVRLVDQTNKLPPSVVLSQKTPLVLECDVTVLTESKVTLTATTFDIQVPPSDLGEHFRELLEKEEEADVLFDVEGVVFPAHKIVVAGRSPVFKAQLFGPMSDRTRRRITVEDMQPAVFKALLHFIYTDSLPSMEKLDGDEGKEMIKHLLVAADRYAMERMKVMCESILCKSLDVENATATLALADQHHCSNLRDACLEFITSPDRMDDVMASQGYAHLKRSCPSIVIDVFEGAKRSRKI
;
A
#
# COMPACT_ATOMS: atom_id res chain seq x y z
N MET A 1 -28.67 6.55 45.16
CA MET A 1 -27.29 6.67 44.61
C MET A 1 -27.23 5.72 43.42
N ARG A 2 -27.01 6.23 42.20
CA ARG A 2 -26.82 5.38 41.00
C ARG A 2 -25.32 5.25 40.75
N THR A 3 -24.80 4.06 40.65
CA THR A 3 -23.42 3.77 40.27
C THR A 3 -23.42 3.08 38.91
N ALA A 4 -22.55 3.48 38.02
CA ALA A 4 -22.35 2.85 36.73
C ALA A 4 -20.89 2.39 36.59
N SER A 5 -20.70 1.22 36.01
CA SER A 5 -19.38 0.70 35.68
C SER A 5 -19.34 0.29 34.21
N MET A 6 -18.24 0.56 33.56
CA MET A 6 -17.98 0.13 32.18
C MET A 6 -16.83 -0.86 32.17
N CYS A 7 -17.05 -1.99 31.50
CA CYS A 7 -16.00 -2.96 31.23
C CYS A 7 -15.54 -2.77 29.78
N THR A 8 -14.28 -2.39 29.61
CA THR A 8 -13.67 -2.24 28.28
C THR A 8 -12.65 -3.36 28.10
N ALA A 9 -12.81 -4.15 27.04
CA ALA A 9 -11.82 -5.15 26.65
C ALA A 9 -10.71 -4.48 25.85
N SER A 10 -9.47 -4.66 26.29
CA SER A 10 -8.30 -4.28 25.48
C SER A 10 -8.03 -5.39 24.48
N THR A 11 -7.83 -5.00 23.20
CA THR A 11 -7.55 -5.95 22.13
C THR A 11 -6.29 -5.53 21.38
N VAL A 12 -5.51 -6.51 20.95
CA VAL A 12 -4.39 -6.34 20.03
C VAL A 12 -4.70 -7.09 18.75
N ARG A 13 -4.63 -6.41 17.60
CA ARG A 13 -4.91 -7.00 16.29
C ARG A 13 -3.65 -7.04 15.44
N GLY A 14 -3.48 -8.12 14.68
CA GLY A 14 -2.45 -8.27 13.67
C GLY A 14 -2.92 -9.14 12.52
N THR A 15 -2.25 -9.01 11.38
CA THR A 15 -2.51 -9.78 10.16
C THR A 15 -1.24 -10.53 9.76
N HIS A 16 -1.36 -11.81 9.45
CA HIS A 16 -0.28 -12.63 8.90
C HIS A 16 -0.65 -13.13 7.51
N THR A 17 0.25 -12.93 6.55
CA THR A 17 0.08 -13.42 5.19
C THR A 17 0.95 -14.65 4.96
N PHE A 18 0.33 -15.77 4.59
CA PHE A 18 1.00 -17.02 4.27
C PHE A 18 0.89 -17.32 2.78
N LYS A 19 2.01 -17.29 2.06
CA LYS A 19 2.10 -17.58 0.63
C LYS A 19 2.61 -19.00 0.42
N ILE A 20 1.84 -19.82 -0.29
CA ILE A 20 2.16 -21.22 -0.60
C ILE A 20 2.41 -21.31 -2.11
N ALA A 21 3.66 -21.38 -2.50
CA ALA A 21 4.05 -21.56 -3.90
C ALA A 21 3.84 -23.03 -4.33
N GLY A 22 3.40 -23.23 -5.58
CA GLY A 22 3.25 -24.57 -6.13
C GLY A 22 2.21 -25.43 -5.39
N PHE A 23 1.07 -24.85 -5.02
CA PHE A 23 0.00 -25.54 -4.28
C PHE A 23 -0.32 -26.94 -4.81
N SER A 24 -0.37 -27.13 -6.13
CA SER A 24 -0.67 -28.42 -6.75
C SER A 24 0.41 -29.49 -6.49
N LEU A 25 1.64 -29.09 -6.16
CA LEU A 25 2.73 -30.02 -5.80
C LEU A 25 2.61 -30.50 -4.35
N HIS A 26 1.83 -29.85 -3.53
CA HIS A 26 1.61 -30.23 -2.14
C HIS A 26 0.38 -31.15 -1.97
N ARG A 27 -0.44 -31.31 -3.03
CA ARG A 27 -1.50 -32.34 -3.03
C ARG A 27 -0.89 -33.74 -3.08
N GLY A 28 -1.49 -34.65 -2.34
CA GLY A 28 -0.96 -36.01 -2.18
C GLY A 28 0.02 -36.16 -1.00
N LEU A 29 0.12 -35.13 -0.15
CA LEU A 29 0.86 -35.21 1.11
C LEU A 29 0.23 -36.21 2.09
N GLY A 30 -1.05 -36.49 1.88
CA GLY A 30 -1.88 -37.37 2.70
C GLY A 30 -2.69 -36.62 3.75
N VAL A 31 -3.89 -37.15 4.06
CA VAL A 31 -4.80 -36.60 5.06
C VAL A 31 -4.10 -36.47 6.42
N GLY A 32 -4.32 -35.37 7.12
CA GLY A 32 -3.73 -35.07 8.43
C GLY A 32 -2.29 -34.50 8.37
N ASN A 33 -1.65 -34.46 7.20
CA ASN A 33 -0.35 -33.80 7.04
C ASN A 33 -0.50 -32.33 6.65
N PHE A 34 0.31 -31.47 7.26
CA PHE A 34 0.18 -30.04 7.10
C PHE A 34 1.50 -29.33 6.76
N ILE A 35 1.39 -28.16 6.19
CA ILE A 35 2.47 -27.21 5.92
C ILE A 35 2.29 -26.03 6.89
N PRO A 36 3.24 -25.80 7.83
CA PRO A 36 3.16 -24.68 8.75
C PRO A 36 3.68 -23.39 8.12
N SER A 37 3.07 -22.25 8.46
CA SER A 37 3.68 -20.94 8.22
C SER A 37 4.86 -20.69 9.16
N ALA A 38 5.60 -19.60 8.93
CA ALA A 38 6.45 -19.04 9.97
C ALA A 38 5.62 -18.65 11.20
N THR A 39 6.23 -18.69 12.38
CA THR A 39 5.61 -18.19 13.61
C THR A 39 5.59 -16.66 13.59
N PHE A 40 4.49 -16.07 14.11
CA PHE A 40 4.33 -14.62 14.21
C PHE A 40 3.76 -14.24 15.58
N ASP A 41 4.11 -13.06 16.06
CA ASP A 41 3.66 -12.54 17.36
C ASP A 41 2.46 -11.61 17.19
N ILE A 42 1.38 -11.88 17.95
CA ILE A 42 0.24 -10.97 18.11
C ILE A 42 -0.19 -11.02 19.57
N GLY A 43 -0.15 -9.85 20.22
CA GLY A 43 -0.57 -9.70 21.60
C GLY A 43 0.36 -10.38 22.62
N GLY A 44 1.64 -10.59 22.27
CA GLY A 44 2.61 -11.29 23.11
C GLY A 44 2.50 -12.82 23.06
N TYR A 45 1.72 -13.35 22.12
CA TYR A 45 1.56 -14.78 21.88
C TYR A 45 2.07 -15.15 20.49
N LEU A 46 2.76 -16.28 20.40
CA LEU A 46 3.24 -16.84 19.15
C LEU A 46 2.19 -17.71 18.51
N TRP A 47 1.88 -17.40 17.27
CA TRP A 47 0.89 -18.08 16.43
C TRP A 47 1.57 -18.65 15.19
N ARG A 48 0.95 -19.63 14.55
CA ARG A 48 1.25 -20.09 13.19
C ARG A 48 -0.01 -20.58 12.50
N VAL A 49 -0.03 -20.49 11.18
CA VAL A 49 -1.09 -21.05 10.33
C VAL A 49 -0.67 -22.45 9.90
N LEU A 50 -1.56 -23.42 10.03
CA LEU A 50 -1.40 -24.79 9.54
C LEU A 50 -2.29 -24.99 8.32
N PHE A 51 -1.70 -25.35 7.20
CA PHE A 51 -2.41 -25.62 5.97
C PHE A 51 -2.34 -27.10 5.63
N TYR A 52 -3.48 -27.76 5.49
CA TYR A 52 -3.64 -29.17 5.17
C TYR A 52 -4.10 -29.30 3.72
N PRO A 53 -3.23 -29.63 2.77
CA PRO A 53 -3.57 -29.69 1.34
C PRO A 53 -4.62 -30.72 0.97
N ASP A 54 -4.65 -31.85 1.70
CA ASP A 54 -5.57 -32.98 1.50
C ASP A 54 -6.60 -33.13 2.63
N GLY A 55 -6.80 -32.03 3.42
CA GLY A 55 -7.68 -32.04 4.57
C GLY A 55 -7.05 -32.58 5.85
N GLU A 56 -7.63 -32.22 7.02
CA GLU A 56 -7.20 -32.74 8.32
C GLU A 56 -7.80 -34.12 8.61
N MET A 57 -9.04 -34.37 8.16
CA MET A 57 -9.76 -35.62 8.33
C MET A 57 -10.29 -36.16 7.02
N GLU A 58 -10.46 -37.46 6.92
CA GLU A 58 -11.17 -38.08 5.80
C GLU A 58 -12.64 -37.65 5.79
N MET A 59 -13.06 -37.04 4.67
CA MET A 59 -14.46 -36.74 4.41
C MET A 59 -14.96 -37.51 3.19
N GLU A 60 -16.26 -37.87 3.19
CA GLU A 60 -16.89 -38.69 2.13
C GLU A 60 -16.75 -38.11 0.70
N ASN A 61 -16.45 -36.83 0.55
CA ASN A 61 -16.27 -36.14 -0.76
C ASN A 61 -14.83 -35.76 -1.10
N GLY A 62 -13.84 -36.22 -0.40
CA GLY A 62 -12.41 -36.42 -0.77
C GLY A 62 -11.57 -35.27 -1.28
N ASP A 63 -12.09 -34.10 -1.58
CA ASP A 63 -11.34 -33.04 -2.30
C ASP A 63 -11.45 -31.68 -1.61
N HIS A 64 -10.93 -31.58 -0.39
CA HIS A 64 -10.94 -30.36 0.40
C HIS A 64 -9.57 -30.08 1.02
N ALA A 65 -9.26 -28.83 1.23
CA ALA A 65 -8.12 -28.38 2.03
C ALA A 65 -8.62 -27.72 3.31
N SER A 66 -7.85 -27.84 4.41
CA SER A 66 -8.20 -27.26 5.69
C SER A 66 -7.13 -26.26 6.15
N VAL A 67 -7.55 -25.23 6.88
CA VAL A 67 -6.66 -24.22 7.45
C VAL A 67 -6.99 -24.05 8.93
N PHE A 68 -5.95 -24.08 9.77
CA PHE A 68 -6.07 -23.87 11.20
C PHE A 68 -5.10 -22.81 11.69
N LEU A 69 -5.51 -22.09 12.72
CA LEU A 69 -4.62 -21.21 13.48
C LEU A 69 -4.18 -21.98 14.74
N ASP A 70 -2.87 -22.12 14.91
CA ASP A 70 -2.26 -22.82 16.03
C ASP A 70 -1.56 -21.83 16.97
N LEU A 71 -1.81 -21.99 18.28
CA LEU A 71 -1.15 -21.23 19.34
C LEU A 71 0.12 -21.97 19.78
N VAL A 72 1.28 -21.44 19.36
CA VAL A 72 2.59 -22.05 19.66
C VAL A 72 3.06 -21.77 21.08
N SER A 73 2.63 -20.65 21.66
CA SER A 73 2.95 -20.28 23.05
C SER A 73 2.40 -21.31 24.04
N LYS A 74 3.30 -21.95 24.80
CA LYS A 74 2.93 -22.93 25.81
C LYS A 74 2.34 -22.23 27.05
N ALA A 75 1.23 -22.77 27.56
CA ALA A 75 0.73 -22.61 28.93
C ALA A 75 -0.28 -21.50 29.26
N THR A 76 -1.05 -20.96 28.33
CA THR A 76 -2.13 -20.05 28.72
C THR A 76 -3.36 -20.20 27.85
N GLU A 77 -4.54 -20.17 28.46
CA GLU A 77 -5.79 -19.96 27.73
C GLU A 77 -5.81 -18.54 27.19
N VAL A 78 -5.88 -18.42 25.87
CA VAL A 78 -5.94 -17.14 25.18
C VAL A 78 -7.30 -17.00 24.53
N ARG A 79 -7.97 -15.88 24.76
CA ARG A 79 -9.20 -15.54 24.04
C ARG A 79 -8.82 -14.75 22.81
N ALA A 80 -9.07 -15.31 21.64
CA ALA A 80 -8.80 -14.66 20.37
C ALA A 80 -9.97 -14.87 19.41
N LEU A 81 -10.19 -13.88 18.57
CA LEU A 81 -11.01 -13.99 17.37
C LEU A 81 -10.07 -14.04 16.18
N PHE A 82 -10.33 -14.91 15.23
CA PHE A 82 -9.53 -14.95 14.00
C PHE A 82 -10.42 -15.16 12.78
N GLU A 83 -9.93 -14.64 11.66
CA GLU A 83 -10.54 -14.79 10.34
C GLU A 83 -9.44 -15.17 9.37
N VAL A 84 -9.67 -16.22 8.58
CA VAL A 84 -8.76 -16.62 7.50
C VAL A 84 -9.45 -16.37 6.17
N ARG A 85 -8.77 -15.64 5.29
CA ARG A 85 -9.25 -15.31 3.95
C ARG A 85 -8.30 -15.85 2.91
N LEU A 86 -8.87 -16.39 1.85
CA LEU A 86 -8.14 -16.67 0.62
C LEU A 86 -8.09 -15.39 -0.20
N VAL A 87 -6.87 -14.89 -0.45
CA VAL A 87 -6.67 -13.67 -1.26
C VAL A 87 -6.59 -14.08 -2.72
N ASP A 88 -7.59 -13.64 -3.50
CA ASP A 88 -7.56 -13.79 -4.96
C ASP A 88 -6.58 -12.76 -5.55
N GLN A 89 -5.53 -13.25 -6.21
CA GLN A 89 -4.52 -12.42 -6.86
C GLN A 89 -4.92 -12.00 -8.28
N THR A 90 -6.03 -12.52 -8.81
CA THR A 90 -6.35 -12.38 -10.24
C THR A 90 -7.55 -11.48 -10.54
N ASN A 91 -8.28 -10.95 -9.56
CA ASN A 91 -9.47 -10.09 -9.72
C ASN A 91 -10.51 -10.54 -10.79
N LYS A 92 -10.40 -11.76 -11.33
CA LYS A 92 -11.18 -12.21 -12.52
C LYS A 92 -11.61 -13.68 -12.52
N LEU A 93 -11.54 -14.41 -11.40
CA LEU A 93 -11.92 -15.83 -11.46
C LEU A 93 -13.32 -16.07 -10.89
N PRO A 94 -14.24 -16.68 -11.69
CA PRO A 94 -15.46 -17.28 -11.15
C PRO A 94 -15.08 -18.47 -10.24
N PRO A 95 -15.94 -18.87 -9.28
CA PRO A 95 -15.63 -19.79 -8.19
C PRO A 95 -15.30 -21.24 -8.59
N SER A 96 -15.03 -21.52 -9.85
CA SER A 96 -14.78 -22.86 -10.40
C SER A 96 -13.49 -23.01 -11.23
N VAL A 97 -12.53 -22.08 -11.13
CA VAL A 97 -11.32 -22.18 -11.96
C VAL A 97 -10.21 -22.93 -11.23
N VAL A 98 -9.71 -23.97 -11.89
CA VAL A 98 -8.51 -24.74 -11.53
C VAL A 98 -7.33 -23.78 -11.41
N LEU A 99 -6.81 -23.61 -10.20
CA LEU A 99 -5.59 -22.83 -9.93
C LEU A 99 -4.46 -23.37 -10.81
N SER A 100 -3.94 -22.55 -11.67
CA SER A 100 -2.77 -22.88 -12.51
C SER A 100 -1.59 -23.24 -11.60
N GLN A 101 -0.75 -24.18 -12.02
CA GLN A 101 0.44 -24.63 -11.26
C GLN A 101 1.43 -23.51 -10.89
N LYS A 102 1.28 -22.31 -11.48
CA LYS A 102 2.20 -21.18 -11.31
C LYS A 102 1.71 -20.11 -10.34
N THR A 103 0.44 -20.13 -9.90
CA THR A 103 -0.10 -19.08 -9.03
C THR A 103 0.05 -19.51 -7.56
N PRO A 104 0.73 -18.76 -6.69
CA PRO A 104 0.81 -19.09 -5.27
C PRO A 104 -0.57 -18.94 -4.62
N LEU A 105 -0.91 -19.85 -3.71
CA LEU A 105 -2.05 -19.72 -2.83
C LEU A 105 -1.69 -18.72 -1.74
N VAL A 106 -2.46 -17.67 -1.56
CA VAL A 106 -2.22 -16.66 -0.52
C VAL A 106 -3.34 -16.68 0.50
N LEU A 107 -2.98 -16.97 1.74
CA LEU A 107 -3.86 -16.93 2.89
C LEU A 107 -3.55 -15.71 3.74
N GLU A 108 -4.54 -14.91 4.06
CA GLU A 108 -4.45 -13.87 5.08
C GLU A 108 -5.18 -14.33 6.34
N CYS A 109 -4.49 -14.26 7.47
CA CYS A 109 -5.03 -14.58 8.78
C CYS A 109 -5.03 -13.33 9.65
N ASP A 110 -6.21 -12.78 9.93
CA ASP A 110 -6.43 -11.72 10.89
C ASP A 110 -6.66 -12.30 12.25
N VAL A 111 -5.87 -11.90 13.25
CA VAL A 111 -6.03 -12.37 14.65
C VAL A 111 -6.23 -11.16 15.55
N THR A 112 -7.24 -11.22 16.40
CA THR A 112 -7.52 -10.23 17.44
C THR A 112 -7.47 -10.92 18.79
N VAL A 113 -6.48 -10.59 19.60
CA VAL A 113 -6.29 -11.15 20.96
C VAL A 113 -6.93 -10.23 21.96
N LEU A 114 -7.73 -10.79 22.88
CA LEU A 114 -8.22 -10.07 24.05
C LEU A 114 -7.16 -10.17 25.15
N THR A 115 -6.58 -9.02 25.53
CA THR A 115 -5.47 -9.00 26.49
C THR A 115 -5.94 -8.84 27.93
N GLU A 116 -6.75 -7.84 28.23
CA GLU A 116 -7.27 -7.60 29.59
C GLU A 116 -8.62 -6.87 29.55
N SER A 117 -9.50 -7.17 30.49
CA SER A 117 -10.72 -6.40 30.70
C SER A 117 -10.51 -5.42 31.85
N LYS A 118 -10.48 -4.11 31.56
CA LYS A 118 -10.47 -3.07 32.58
C LYS A 118 -11.90 -2.67 32.95
N VAL A 119 -12.26 -2.87 34.22
CA VAL A 119 -13.51 -2.33 34.77
C VAL A 119 -13.22 -0.98 35.40
N THR A 120 -13.77 0.07 34.84
CA THR A 120 -13.71 1.43 35.41
C THR A 120 -15.07 1.84 35.94
N LEU A 121 -15.10 2.43 37.14
CA LEU A 121 -16.29 3.12 37.63
C LEU A 121 -16.48 4.38 36.79
N THR A 122 -17.54 4.41 36.01
CA THR A 122 -17.91 5.62 35.28
C THR A 122 -18.73 6.53 36.21
N ALA A 123 -18.12 7.62 36.66
CA ALA A 123 -18.94 8.78 37.01
C ALA A 123 -19.75 9.14 35.76
N THR A 124 -21.01 9.52 35.94
CA THR A 124 -21.89 9.95 34.83
C THR A 124 -21.29 11.14 34.11
N THR A 125 -20.31 10.89 33.26
CA THR A 125 -19.86 11.86 32.26
C THR A 125 -20.78 11.72 31.06
N PHE A 126 -21.45 12.81 30.71
CA PHE A 126 -22.15 12.89 29.43
C PHE A 126 -21.08 12.65 28.36
N ASP A 127 -21.15 11.51 27.67
CA ASP A 127 -20.28 11.20 26.54
C ASP A 127 -20.74 12.05 25.35
N ILE A 128 -20.09 13.19 25.21
CA ILE A 128 -20.30 14.06 24.06
C ILE A 128 -19.52 13.44 22.90
N GLN A 129 -20.23 12.85 21.97
CA GLN A 129 -19.62 12.33 20.75
C GLN A 129 -19.09 13.49 19.91
N VAL A 130 -17.78 13.61 19.83
CA VAL A 130 -17.11 14.54 18.93
C VAL A 130 -17.18 13.96 17.52
N PRO A 131 -17.79 14.66 16.55
CA PRO A 131 -17.81 14.19 15.17
C PRO A 131 -16.37 14.08 14.61
N PRO A 132 -16.14 13.29 13.56
CA PRO A 132 -14.85 13.27 12.89
C PRO A 132 -14.49 14.66 12.36
N SER A 133 -13.18 14.94 12.24
CA SER A 133 -12.71 16.25 11.74
C SER A 133 -13.20 16.49 10.31
N ASP A 134 -13.79 17.65 10.10
CA ASP A 134 -14.27 18.19 8.82
C ASP A 134 -13.24 19.14 8.15
N LEU A 135 -12.06 19.27 8.76
CA LEU A 135 -11.03 20.21 8.31
C LEU A 135 -10.64 20.00 6.84
N GLY A 136 -10.45 18.75 6.42
CA GLY A 136 -10.11 18.43 5.03
C GLY A 136 -11.23 18.80 4.05
N GLU A 137 -12.48 18.68 4.48
CA GLU A 137 -13.66 19.08 3.70
C GLU A 137 -13.72 20.61 3.51
N HIS A 138 -13.53 21.36 4.58
CA HIS A 138 -13.51 22.83 4.52
C HIS A 138 -12.36 23.34 3.63
N PHE A 139 -11.18 22.74 3.72
CA PHE A 139 -10.09 23.10 2.82
C PHE A 139 -10.38 22.72 1.36
N ARG A 140 -11.04 21.59 1.10
CA ARG A 140 -11.47 21.21 -0.24
C ARG A 140 -12.45 22.22 -0.81
N GLU A 141 -13.45 22.62 -0.03
CA GLU A 141 -14.40 23.67 -0.43
C GLU A 141 -13.70 25.01 -0.73
N LEU A 142 -12.72 25.40 0.09
CA LEU A 142 -11.93 26.60 -0.14
C LEU A 142 -11.21 26.58 -1.49
N LEU A 143 -10.66 25.41 -1.88
CA LEU A 143 -10.03 25.24 -3.19
C LEU A 143 -11.06 25.28 -4.33
N GLU A 144 -12.21 24.64 -4.17
CA GLU A 144 -13.26 24.56 -5.19
C GLU A 144 -13.99 25.90 -5.45
N LYS A 145 -14.20 26.68 -4.39
CA LYS A 145 -14.86 27.98 -4.49
C LYS A 145 -13.93 29.10 -4.92
N GLU A 146 -12.61 28.89 -4.88
CA GLU A 146 -11.57 29.85 -5.26
C GLU A 146 -11.68 31.21 -4.50
N GLU A 147 -12.43 31.22 -3.39
CA GLU A 147 -12.66 32.43 -2.59
C GLU A 147 -11.34 32.94 -2.00
N GLU A 148 -11.08 34.26 -2.15
CA GLU A 148 -9.87 34.95 -1.65
C GLU A 148 -8.54 34.34 -2.16
N ALA A 149 -8.54 33.67 -3.31
CA ALA A 149 -7.33 33.18 -3.95
C ALA A 149 -6.36 34.34 -4.27
N ASP A 150 -5.14 34.24 -3.76
CA ASP A 150 -4.12 35.28 -3.87
C ASP A 150 -2.93 34.92 -4.78
N VAL A 151 -2.96 33.73 -5.39
CA VAL A 151 -2.02 33.26 -6.40
C VAL A 151 -2.74 32.49 -7.51
N LEU A 152 -2.23 32.63 -8.73
CA LEU A 152 -2.69 31.93 -9.93
C LEU A 152 -1.52 31.10 -10.48
N PHE A 153 -1.69 29.80 -10.56
CA PHE A 153 -0.73 28.92 -11.22
C PHE A 153 -1.16 28.69 -12.66
N ASP A 154 -0.27 28.98 -13.59
CA ASP A 154 -0.46 28.75 -15.03
C ASP A 154 0.30 27.50 -15.45
N VAL A 155 -0.44 26.47 -15.82
CA VAL A 155 0.09 25.16 -16.21
C VAL A 155 -0.39 24.86 -17.61
N GLU A 156 0.50 24.94 -18.60
CA GLU A 156 0.17 24.75 -20.02
C GLU A 156 -1.04 25.58 -20.49
N GLY A 157 -1.19 26.82 -19.96
CA GLY A 157 -2.29 27.71 -20.31
C GLY A 157 -3.57 27.50 -19.49
N VAL A 158 -3.64 26.48 -18.66
CA VAL A 158 -4.74 26.28 -17.69
C VAL A 158 -4.38 26.97 -16.39
N VAL A 159 -5.29 27.80 -15.89
CA VAL A 159 -5.05 28.62 -14.68
C VAL A 159 -5.73 27.96 -13.48
N PHE A 160 -4.96 27.83 -12.40
CA PHE A 160 -5.41 27.26 -11.13
C PHE A 160 -5.27 28.31 -10.04
N PRO A 161 -6.38 28.91 -9.55
CA PRO A 161 -6.38 29.77 -8.38
C PRO A 161 -6.05 28.99 -7.11
N ALA A 162 -5.28 29.60 -6.20
CA ALA A 162 -4.91 28.97 -4.94
C ALA A 162 -4.54 30.02 -3.87
N HIS A 163 -4.24 29.54 -2.65
CA HIS A 163 -3.90 30.37 -1.50
C HIS A 163 -2.42 30.20 -1.16
N LYS A 164 -1.64 31.27 -1.29
CA LYS A 164 -0.19 31.26 -1.03
C LYS A 164 0.17 30.58 0.28
N ILE A 165 -0.55 30.92 1.35
CA ILE A 165 -0.24 30.41 2.69
C ILE A 165 -0.47 28.90 2.80
N VAL A 166 -1.53 28.37 2.16
CA VAL A 166 -1.85 26.94 2.18
C VAL A 166 -0.80 26.18 1.38
N VAL A 167 -0.52 26.62 0.16
CA VAL A 167 0.45 25.97 -0.72
C VAL A 167 1.87 26.00 -0.11
N ALA A 168 2.29 27.15 0.43
CA ALA A 168 3.59 27.28 1.08
C ALA A 168 3.70 26.53 2.41
N GLY A 169 2.60 26.35 3.12
CA GLY A 169 2.57 25.57 4.35
C GLY A 169 2.79 24.07 4.13
N ARG A 170 2.47 23.58 2.93
CA ARG A 170 2.54 22.16 2.58
C ARG A 170 3.77 21.77 1.75
N SER A 171 4.40 22.74 1.06
CA SER A 171 5.56 22.50 0.20
C SER A 171 6.69 23.49 0.49
N PRO A 172 7.86 23.00 0.91
CA PRO A 172 9.04 23.84 1.09
C PRO A 172 9.48 24.56 -0.20
N VAL A 173 9.27 23.93 -1.36
CA VAL A 173 9.60 24.50 -2.66
C VAL A 173 8.68 25.67 -2.99
N PHE A 174 7.37 25.50 -2.85
CA PHE A 174 6.43 26.59 -3.01
C PHE A 174 6.65 27.69 -1.97
N LYS A 175 6.99 27.32 -0.72
CA LYS A 175 7.35 28.33 0.29
C LYS A 175 8.53 29.18 -0.14
N ALA A 176 9.59 28.56 -0.67
CA ALA A 176 10.75 29.28 -1.18
C ALA A 176 10.39 30.16 -2.40
N GLN A 177 9.56 29.66 -3.31
CA GLN A 177 9.14 30.35 -4.51
C GLN A 177 8.22 31.55 -4.20
N LEU A 178 7.31 31.42 -3.22
CA LEU A 178 6.31 32.44 -2.89
C LEU A 178 6.81 33.46 -1.86
N PHE A 179 7.64 33.04 -0.92
CA PHE A 179 8.05 33.84 0.24
C PHE A 179 9.56 33.90 0.44
N GLY A 180 10.35 33.27 -0.43
CA GLY A 180 11.81 33.27 -0.33
C GLY A 180 12.41 34.67 -0.57
N PRO A 181 13.70 34.85 -0.28
CA PRO A 181 14.39 36.15 -0.41
C PRO A 181 14.40 36.72 -1.85
N MET A 182 14.30 35.84 -2.86
CA MET A 182 14.29 36.22 -4.28
C MET A 182 12.88 36.25 -4.87
N SER A 183 11.85 36.04 -4.05
CA SER A 183 10.46 36.04 -4.53
C SER A 183 9.92 37.46 -4.70
N ASP A 184 9.25 37.70 -5.81
CA ASP A 184 8.42 38.89 -5.98
C ASP A 184 7.07 38.65 -5.29
N ARG A 185 6.92 39.19 -4.08
CA ARG A 185 5.70 39.06 -3.27
C ARG A 185 4.46 39.66 -3.92
N THR A 186 4.64 40.56 -4.89
CA THR A 186 3.55 41.19 -5.65
C THR A 186 3.08 40.32 -6.79
N ARG A 187 3.88 39.33 -7.19
CA ARG A 187 3.56 38.42 -8.28
C ARG A 187 2.37 37.53 -7.92
N ARG A 188 1.31 37.69 -8.69
CA ARG A 188 0.09 36.89 -8.53
C ARG A 188 0.03 35.68 -9.45
N ARG A 189 0.82 35.63 -10.53
CA ARG A 189 0.81 34.55 -11.52
C ARG A 189 2.17 33.86 -11.57
N ILE A 190 2.14 32.53 -11.44
CA ILE A 190 3.31 31.66 -11.45
C ILE A 190 3.11 30.63 -12.55
N THR A 191 4.05 30.57 -13.51
CA THR A 191 4.06 29.53 -14.53
C THR A 191 4.70 28.27 -13.96
N VAL A 192 4.04 27.14 -14.15
CA VAL A 192 4.54 25.80 -13.81
C VAL A 192 4.85 25.10 -15.11
N GLU A 193 6.14 24.86 -15.34
CA GLU A 193 6.63 24.19 -16.54
C GLU A 193 6.76 22.68 -16.30
N ASP A 194 6.74 21.91 -17.38
CA ASP A 194 6.94 20.44 -17.39
C ASP A 194 5.99 19.68 -16.47
N MET A 195 4.72 20.05 -16.49
CA MET A 195 3.68 19.36 -15.73
C MET A 195 2.32 19.45 -16.44
N GLN A 196 1.63 18.35 -16.53
CA GLN A 196 0.27 18.31 -17.09
C GLN A 196 -0.75 18.97 -16.13
N PRO A 197 -1.75 19.69 -16.65
CA PRO A 197 -2.80 20.32 -15.83
C PRO A 197 -3.52 19.35 -14.89
N ALA A 198 -3.79 18.13 -15.33
CA ALA A 198 -4.43 17.11 -14.50
C ALA A 198 -3.58 16.68 -13.29
N VAL A 199 -2.25 16.59 -13.47
CA VAL A 199 -1.30 16.28 -12.39
C VAL A 199 -1.24 17.43 -11.39
N PHE A 200 -1.18 18.67 -11.88
CA PHE A 200 -1.16 19.84 -11.01
C PHE A 200 -2.46 19.99 -10.20
N LYS A 201 -3.61 19.71 -10.82
CA LYS A 201 -4.91 19.69 -10.14
C LYS A 201 -4.91 18.67 -8.99
N ALA A 202 -4.41 17.46 -9.23
CA ALA A 202 -4.30 16.43 -8.21
C ALA A 202 -3.30 16.79 -7.10
N LEU A 203 -2.19 17.46 -7.45
CA LEU A 203 -1.22 18.01 -6.50
C LEU A 203 -1.87 19.05 -5.59
N LEU A 204 -2.62 20.01 -6.15
CA LEU A 204 -3.36 21.00 -5.37
C LEU A 204 -4.41 20.35 -4.47
N HIS A 205 -5.16 19.39 -4.99
CA HIS A 205 -6.11 18.64 -4.18
C HIS A 205 -5.42 18.01 -2.95
N PHE A 206 -4.26 17.36 -3.14
CA PHE A 206 -3.51 16.79 -2.03
C PHE A 206 -3.00 17.84 -1.05
N ILE A 207 -2.53 19.00 -1.53
CA ILE A 207 -2.08 20.11 -0.67
C ILE A 207 -3.20 20.52 0.30
N TYR A 208 -4.43 20.61 -0.18
CA TYR A 208 -5.57 21.07 0.61
C TYR A 208 -6.18 19.98 1.49
N THR A 209 -6.24 18.74 1.01
CA THR A 209 -7.02 17.69 1.67
C THR A 209 -6.18 16.58 2.32
N ASP A 210 -4.86 16.57 2.09
CA ASP A 210 -3.93 15.49 2.50
C ASP A 210 -4.33 14.10 1.97
N SER A 211 -5.15 14.05 0.90
CA SER A 211 -5.63 12.84 0.26
C SER A 211 -5.41 12.88 -1.25
N LEU A 212 -5.11 11.73 -1.84
CA LEU A 212 -5.11 11.60 -3.30
C LEU A 212 -6.55 11.57 -3.81
N PRO A 213 -6.82 12.06 -5.04
CA PRO A 213 -8.13 11.91 -5.66
C PRO A 213 -8.56 10.45 -5.64
N SER A 214 -9.87 10.19 -5.51
CA SER A 214 -10.39 8.82 -5.39
C SER A 214 -9.91 7.96 -6.56
N MET A 215 -9.19 6.89 -6.22
CA MET A 215 -8.54 5.97 -7.16
C MET A 215 -9.53 5.14 -7.97
N GLU A 216 -10.81 5.10 -7.57
CA GLU A 216 -11.87 4.40 -8.28
C GLU A 216 -12.08 4.88 -9.73
N LYS A 217 -11.62 6.11 -10.03
CA LYS A 217 -11.63 6.67 -11.39
C LYS A 217 -10.33 6.43 -12.16
N LEU A 218 -9.33 5.82 -11.53
CA LEU A 218 -7.97 5.64 -12.05
C LEU A 218 -7.64 4.15 -12.28
N ASP A 219 -8.66 3.31 -12.46
CA ASP A 219 -8.47 1.92 -12.86
C ASP A 219 -7.95 1.86 -14.30
N GLY A 220 -6.88 1.11 -14.51
CA GLY A 220 -6.23 0.93 -15.80
C GLY A 220 -4.87 1.61 -15.92
N ASP A 221 -4.33 1.60 -17.14
CA ASP A 221 -2.99 2.10 -17.44
C ASP A 221 -2.88 3.63 -17.27
N GLU A 222 -3.94 4.38 -17.57
CA GLU A 222 -3.99 5.83 -17.36
C GLU A 222 -3.84 6.21 -15.87
N GLY A 223 -4.42 5.41 -14.98
CA GLY A 223 -4.30 5.63 -13.55
C GLY A 223 -2.88 5.38 -13.05
N LYS A 224 -2.24 4.31 -13.50
CA LYS A 224 -0.85 4.01 -13.15
C LYS A 224 0.09 5.12 -13.63
N GLU A 225 -0.14 5.65 -14.83
CA GLU A 225 0.67 6.74 -15.38
C GLU A 225 0.47 8.04 -14.60
N MET A 226 -0.77 8.36 -14.21
CA MET A 226 -1.05 9.50 -13.33
C MET A 226 -0.28 9.40 -12.01
N ILE A 227 -0.23 8.23 -11.38
CA ILE A 227 0.51 8.03 -10.11
C ILE A 227 2.01 8.23 -10.31
N LYS A 228 2.60 7.81 -11.43
CA LYS A 228 4.01 8.09 -11.74
C LYS A 228 4.25 9.59 -11.85
N HIS A 229 3.41 10.31 -12.58
CA HIS A 229 3.50 11.77 -12.67
C HIS A 229 3.33 12.46 -11.32
N LEU A 230 2.43 11.97 -10.47
CA LEU A 230 2.24 12.49 -9.11
C LEU A 230 3.44 12.22 -8.22
N LEU A 231 4.12 11.08 -8.36
CA LEU A 231 5.37 10.79 -7.66
C LEU A 231 6.46 11.80 -8.04
N VAL A 232 6.62 12.07 -9.34
CA VAL A 232 7.57 13.07 -9.84
C VAL A 232 7.24 14.46 -9.32
N ALA A 233 5.96 14.84 -9.33
CA ALA A 233 5.49 16.11 -8.77
C ALA A 233 5.75 16.20 -7.26
N ALA A 234 5.48 15.13 -6.51
CA ALA A 234 5.72 15.06 -5.07
C ALA A 234 7.20 15.25 -4.73
N ASP A 235 8.09 14.61 -5.48
CA ASP A 235 9.54 14.77 -5.36
C ASP A 235 9.98 16.21 -5.66
N ARG A 236 9.54 16.77 -6.82
CA ARG A 236 9.84 18.14 -7.24
C ARG A 236 9.43 19.19 -6.22
N TYR A 237 8.29 19.02 -5.57
CA TYR A 237 7.75 19.96 -4.59
C TYR A 237 8.04 19.59 -3.13
N ALA A 238 8.91 18.60 -2.89
CA ALA A 238 9.32 18.11 -1.58
C ALA A 238 8.14 17.74 -0.68
N MET A 239 7.19 16.97 -1.24
CA MET A 239 5.98 16.50 -0.56
C MET A 239 6.12 15.02 -0.19
N GLU A 240 6.93 14.74 0.83
CA GLU A 240 7.37 13.39 1.18
C GLU A 240 6.21 12.41 1.43
N ARG A 241 5.17 12.85 2.17
CA ARG A 241 4.00 12.01 2.42
C ARG A 241 3.29 11.58 1.14
N MET A 242 3.10 12.51 0.19
CA MET A 242 2.50 12.22 -1.10
C MET A 242 3.36 11.24 -1.91
N LYS A 243 4.69 11.45 -1.88
CA LYS A 243 5.67 10.58 -2.53
C LYS A 243 5.55 9.14 -2.04
N VAL A 244 5.56 8.93 -0.71
CA VAL A 244 5.40 7.61 -0.09
C VAL A 244 4.04 6.97 -0.42
N MET A 245 2.97 7.75 -0.49
CA MET A 245 1.65 7.24 -0.90
C MET A 245 1.67 6.75 -2.36
N CYS A 246 2.29 7.52 -3.27
CA CYS A 246 2.46 7.09 -4.66
C CYS A 246 3.33 5.83 -4.78
N GLU A 247 4.44 5.75 -4.03
CA GLU A 247 5.27 4.55 -3.96
C GLU A 247 4.44 3.31 -3.53
N SER A 248 3.64 3.45 -2.48
CA SER A 248 2.79 2.35 -1.97
C SER A 248 1.80 1.85 -3.01
N ILE A 249 1.22 2.76 -3.82
CA ILE A 249 0.29 2.40 -4.88
C ILE A 249 1.03 1.69 -6.02
N LEU A 250 2.17 2.23 -6.45
CA LEU A 250 2.98 1.64 -7.51
C LEU A 250 3.50 0.24 -7.14
N CYS A 251 3.92 0.03 -5.88
CA CYS A 251 4.31 -1.29 -5.39
C CYS A 251 3.19 -2.34 -5.55
N LYS A 252 1.94 -1.96 -5.30
CA LYS A 252 0.78 -2.86 -5.41
C LYS A 252 0.39 -3.17 -6.85
N SER A 253 0.75 -2.30 -7.79
CA SER A 253 0.38 -2.39 -9.21
C SER A 253 1.52 -2.88 -10.10
N LEU A 254 2.61 -3.46 -9.53
CA LEU A 254 3.73 -4.00 -10.28
C LEU A 254 3.29 -5.20 -11.13
N ASP A 255 3.69 -5.17 -12.40
CA ASP A 255 3.55 -6.26 -13.37
C ASP A 255 4.82 -6.39 -14.23
N VAL A 256 4.89 -7.42 -15.07
CA VAL A 256 6.05 -7.72 -15.92
C VAL A 256 6.38 -6.57 -16.88
N GLU A 257 5.35 -5.87 -17.36
CA GLU A 257 5.49 -4.81 -18.37
C GLU A 257 5.96 -3.50 -17.75
N ASN A 258 5.50 -3.17 -16.53
CA ASN A 258 5.79 -1.89 -15.89
C ASN A 258 6.95 -1.91 -14.89
N ALA A 259 7.35 -3.09 -14.38
CA ALA A 259 8.34 -3.20 -13.30
C ALA A 259 9.69 -2.53 -13.62
N THR A 260 10.17 -2.65 -14.84
CA THR A 260 11.45 -2.07 -15.26
C THR A 260 11.39 -0.55 -15.40
N ALA A 261 10.30 -0.02 -15.92
CA ALA A 261 10.08 1.43 -16.02
C ALA A 261 9.87 2.05 -14.62
N THR A 262 9.15 1.34 -13.76
CA THR A 262 8.93 1.75 -12.37
C THR A 262 10.24 1.72 -11.56
N LEU A 263 11.11 0.72 -11.81
CA LEU A 263 12.45 0.65 -11.20
C LEU A 263 13.31 1.84 -11.60
N ALA A 264 13.33 2.20 -12.90
CA ALA A 264 14.07 3.37 -13.38
C ALA A 264 13.56 4.68 -12.73
N LEU A 265 12.24 4.83 -12.63
CA LEU A 265 11.61 5.98 -11.96
C LEU A 265 11.98 6.03 -10.47
N ALA A 266 11.95 4.91 -9.78
CA ALA A 266 12.29 4.80 -8.37
C ALA A 266 13.75 5.20 -8.09
N ASP A 267 14.67 4.77 -8.95
CA ASP A 267 16.09 5.14 -8.86
C ASP A 267 16.30 6.63 -9.12
N GLN A 268 15.70 7.17 -10.17
CA GLN A 268 15.80 8.58 -10.54
C GLN A 268 15.30 9.52 -9.44
N HIS A 269 14.24 9.14 -8.74
CA HIS A 269 13.61 9.94 -7.70
C HIS A 269 13.96 9.49 -6.26
N HIS A 270 14.99 8.66 -6.12
CA HIS A 270 15.50 8.18 -4.83
C HIS A 270 14.42 7.53 -3.92
N CYS A 271 13.52 6.74 -4.53
CA CYS A 271 12.46 6.00 -3.87
C CYS A 271 12.96 4.61 -3.44
N SER A 272 13.68 4.54 -2.32
CA SER A 272 14.34 3.30 -1.88
C SER A 272 13.38 2.12 -1.69
N ASN A 273 12.22 2.36 -1.06
CA ASN A 273 11.23 1.30 -0.82
C ASN A 273 10.64 0.76 -2.14
N LEU A 274 10.29 1.65 -3.07
CA LEU A 274 9.77 1.25 -4.37
C LEU A 274 10.84 0.54 -5.20
N ARG A 275 12.09 1.01 -5.14
CA ARG A 275 13.24 0.39 -5.80
C ARG A 275 13.45 -1.04 -5.32
N ASP A 276 13.46 -1.26 -4.01
CA ASP A 276 13.63 -2.58 -3.41
C ASP A 276 12.47 -3.51 -3.78
N ALA A 277 11.22 -3.03 -3.76
CA ALA A 277 10.05 -3.79 -4.19
C ALA A 277 10.13 -4.19 -5.68
N CYS A 278 10.58 -3.28 -6.56
CA CYS A 278 10.79 -3.58 -7.98
C CYS A 278 11.89 -4.63 -8.17
N LEU A 279 13.00 -4.53 -7.44
CA LEU A 279 14.08 -5.50 -7.51
C LEU A 279 13.62 -6.87 -7.04
N GLU A 280 12.90 -6.96 -5.94
CA GLU A 280 12.31 -8.21 -5.44
C GLU A 280 11.35 -8.83 -6.47
N PHE A 281 10.49 -7.99 -7.09
CA PHE A 281 9.57 -8.43 -8.11
C PHE A 281 10.28 -9.00 -9.34
N ILE A 282 11.30 -8.29 -9.85
CA ILE A 282 12.04 -8.65 -11.08
C ILE A 282 12.91 -9.90 -10.86
N THR A 283 13.52 -10.01 -9.67
CA THR A 283 14.44 -11.13 -9.37
C THR A 283 13.75 -12.40 -8.88
N SER A 284 12.42 -12.37 -8.76
CA SER A 284 11.62 -13.55 -8.45
C SER A 284 11.82 -14.64 -9.52
N PRO A 285 12.11 -15.91 -9.15
CA PRO A 285 12.37 -16.99 -10.09
C PRO A 285 11.29 -17.19 -11.14
N ASP A 286 10.03 -16.96 -10.76
CA ASP A 286 8.86 -17.18 -11.61
C ASP A 286 8.66 -16.09 -12.67
N ARG A 287 9.31 -14.93 -12.53
CA ARG A 287 9.08 -13.74 -13.37
C ARG A 287 10.30 -13.21 -14.08
N MET A 288 11.47 -13.61 -13.63
CA MET A 288 12.75 -13.06 -14.11
C MET A 288 12.90 -13.24 -15.61
N ASP A 289 12.59 -14.43 -16.15
CA ASP A 289 12.72 -14.71 -17.57
C ASP A 289 11.75 -13.86 -18.41
N ASP A 290 10.49 -13.72 -17.95
CA ASP A 290 9.48 -12.93 -18.63
C ASP A 290 9.85 -11.43 -18.63
N VAL A 291 10.34 -10.92 -17.50
CA VAL A 291 10.80 -9.52 -17.41
C VAL A 291 12.03 -9.28 -18.29
N MET A 292 12.99 -10.18 -18.30
CA MET A 292 14.20 -10.07 -19.15
C MET A 292 13.88 -10.12 -20.65
N ALA A 293 12.80 -10.81 -21.03
CA ALA A 293 12.32 -10.84 -22.41
C ALA A 293 11.49 -9.59 -22.79
N SER A 294 11.09 -8.75 -21.83
CA SER A 294 10.24 -7.58 -22.07
C SER A 294 11.00 -6.45 -22.80
N GLN A 295 10.23 -5.62 -23.54
CA GLN A 295 10.79 -4.42 -24.17
C GLN A 295 11.29 -3.41 -23.12
N GLY A 296 10.63 -3.34 -21.98
CA GLY A 296 11.02 -2.48 -20.87
C GLY A 296 12.41 -2.78 -20.35
N TYR A 297 12.77 -4.07 -20.21
CA TYR A 297 14.13 -4.45 -19.82
C TYR A 297 15.19 -4.11 -20.87
N ALA A 298 14.87 -4.28 -22.16
CA ALA A 298 15.76 -3.87 -23.24
C ALA A 298 16.00 -2.36 -23.25
N HIS A 299 15.00 -1.55 -22.86
CA HIS A 299 15.12 -0.12 -22.68
C HIS A 299 15.96 0.22 -21.44
N LEU A 300 15.68 -0.41 -20.29
CA LEU A 300 16.43 -0.20 -19.03
C LEU A 300 17.92 -0.45 -19.22
N LYS A 301 18.28 -1.52 -19.93
CA LYS A 301 19.68 -1.87 -20.25
C LYS A 301 20.42 -0.78 -21.02
N ARG A 302 19.71 -0.03 -21.85
CA ARG A 302 20.31 1.07 -22.65
C ARG A 302 20.38 2.38 -21.89
N SER A 303 19.31 2.71 -21.12
CA SER A 303 19.18 4.00 -20.46
C SER A 303 19.83 4.04 -19.07
N CYS A 304 19.80 2.94 -18.31
CA CYS A 304 20.26 2.86 -16.92
C CYS A 304 21.09 1.59 -16.65
N PRO A 305 22.30 1.45 -17.25
CA PRO A 305 23.09 0.23 -17.12
C PRO A 305 23.52 -0.10 -15.67
N SER A 306 23.62 0.89 -14.78
CA SER A 306 23.92 0.69 -13.36
C SER A 306 22.84 -0.13 -12.65
N ILE A 307 21.58 0.14 -12.93
CA ILE A 307 20.45 -0.57 -12.32
C ILE A 307 20.43 -2.05 -12.74
N VAL A 308 20.89 -2.34 -13.95
CA VAL A 308 20.96 -3.72 -14.44
C VAL A 308 21.94 -4.56 -13.60
N ILE A 309 23.01 -3.96 -13.10
CA ILE A 309 23.96 -4.62 -12.18
C ILE A 309 23.23 -5.02 -10.90
N ASP A 310 22.42 -4.11 -10.34
CA ASP A 310 21.67 -4.37 -9.11
C ASP A 310 20.66 -5.52 -9.29
N VAL A 311 20.00 -5.59 -10.46
CA VAL A 311 19.11 -6.71 -10.80
C VAL A 311 19.88 -8.04 -10.82
N PHE A 312 21.07 -8.07 -11.39
CA PHE A 312 21.91 -9.29 -11.39
C PHE A 312 22.42 -9.67 -10.00
N GLU A 313 22.77 -8.69 -9.18
CA GLU A 313 23.19 -8.92 -7.79
C GLU A 313 22.02 -9.42 -6.94
N GLY A 314 20.84 -8.86 -7.10
CA GLY A 314 19.61 -9.32 -6.48
C GLY A 314 19.29 -10.77 -6.84
N ALA A 315 19.37 -11.11 -8.13
CA ALA A 315 19.14 -12.48 -8.62
C ALA A 315 20.13 -13.50 -8.04
N LYS A 316 21.39 -13.11 -7.81
CA LYS A 316 22.38 -13.98 -7.16
C LYS A 316 22.06 -14.25 -5.68
N ARG A 317 21.45 -13.27 -4.98
CA ARG A 317 21.03 -13.44 -3.58
C ARG A 317 19.81 -14.35 -3.48
N SER A 318 18.83 -14.18 -4.36
CA SER A 318 17.61 -15.02 -4.41
C SER A 318 17.89 -16.50 -4.73
N ARG A 319 18.99 -16.82 -5.45
CA ARG A 319 19.38 -18.21 -5.77
C ARG A 319 20.16 -18.91 -4.64
N LYS A 320 20.55 -18.21 -3.57
CA LYS A 320 21.33 -18.77 -2.45
C LYS A 320 20.45 -19.12 -1.23
N ILE A 321 19.17 -18.89 -1.29
CA ILE A 321 18.17 -19.27 -0.30
C ILE A 321 17.35 -20.45 -0.87
#